data_379650d54c248a4cfe3b445be3ed6d1e
#
_entry.id   379650d54c248a4cfe3b445be3ed6d1e
#
_cell.length_a   1.000
_cell.length_b   1.000
_cell.length_c   1.000
_cell.angle_alpha   90.00
_cell.angle_beta   90.00
_cell.angle_gamma   90.00
#
_symmetry.space_group_name_H-M   'P 1'
#
loop_
_entity.id
_entity.type
_entity.pdbx_description
1 polymer ?
#
loop_
_entity_poly.entity_id
_entity_poly.type
_entity_poly.pdbx_seq_one_letter_code
_entity_poly.pdbx_strand_id
1 'polypeptide(L)'
;MTPLDHPMARAQSATRRRFVLGACASAVALAFASAGFGFPTLFTQAFADTPPAGLDGFLLLSRKLTGRTTFDPALAQRVYDALSKSDSDFAGNVSALNAWLAAHGCVPSYTVTQALKADTPKLAGTVTAIMRAWYLGLVGDAPSVSVVAYERALMFDPVNDVLTIPSYCRDVPFYWTQKPPGAA
;
A
#
# COMPACT_ATOMS: atom_id res chain seq x y z
N MET A 1 -48.97 -35.17 -1.64
CA MET A 1 -48.26 -33.87 -1.53
C MET A 1 -46.95 -34.16 -0.83
N THR A 2 -45.90 -34.35 -1.60
CA THR A 2 -44.53 -34.65 -1.15
C THR A 2 -43.68 -33.39 -1.30
N PRO A 3 -42.94 -32.93 -0.29
CA PRO A 3 -42.02 -31.82 -0.45
C PRO A 3 -40.75 -32.27 -1.15
N LEU A 4 -40.34 -31.55 -2.17
CA LEU A 4 -39.08 -31.74 -2.89
C LEU A 4 -37.94 -31.11 -2.07
N ASP A 5 -37.12 -31.99 -1.51
CA ASP A 5 -35.82 -31.65 -0.92
C ASP A 5 -34.84 -31.29 -2.06
N HIS A 6 -34.40 -30.03 -2.11
CA HIS A 6 -33.30 -29.61 -2.95
C HIS A 6 -32.03 -29.53 -2.08
N PRO A 7 -31.02 -30.35 -2.31
CA PRO A 7 -29.71 -30.14 -1.68
C PRO A 7 -28.97 -28.99 -2.39
N MET A 8 -28.93 -27.86 -1.75
CA MET A 8 -28.03 -26.77 -2.11
C MET A 8 -26.58 -27.23 -1.94
N ALA A 9 -25.96 -27.68 -3.02
CA ALA A 9 -24.53 -27.94 -3.07
C ALA A 9 -23.77 -26.59 -2.93
N ARG A 10 -23.28 -26.33 -1.73
CA ARG A 10 -22.35 -25.26 -1.42
C ARG A 10 -21.00 -25.59 -2.05
N ALA A 11 -20.75 -25.15 -3.27
CA ALA A 11 -19.43 -25.11 -3.84
C ALA A 11 -18.61 -24.05 -3.09
N GLN A 12 -17.89 -24.47 -2.06
CA GLN A 12 -16.91 -23.63 -1.40
C GLN A 12 -15.71 -23.49 -2.33
N SER A 13 -15.56 -22.35 -2.95
CA SER A 13 -14.35 -21.99 -3.70
C SER A 13 -13.18 -21.77 -2.74
N ALA A 14 -12.47 -22.86 -2.43
CA ALA A 14 -11.28 -22.86 -1.56
C ALA A 14 -10.03 -22.24 -2.23
N THR A 15 -10.17 -21.60 -3.39
CA THR A 15 -9.03 -21.18 -4.21
C THR A 15 -8.61 -19.70 -4.03
N ARG A 16 -9.31 -18.91 -3.23
CA ARG A 16 -8.98 -17.48 -3.05
C ARG A 16 -8.15 -17.14 -1.82
N ARG A 17 -7.70 -18.13 -1.02
CA ARG A 17 -6.91 -17.87 0.19
C ARG A 17 -5.42 -18.24 0.09
N ARG A 18 -4.88 -18.48 -1.09
CA ARG A 18 -3.46 -18.79 -1.29
C ARG A 18 -2.65 -17.66 -1.94
N PHE A 19 -3.09 -16.43 -1.82
CA PHE A 19 -2.27 -15.28 -2.18
C PHE A 19 -1.77 -14.59 -0.91
N VAL A 20 -0.48 -14.38 -0.89
CA VAL A 20 0.37 -13.65 0.05
C VAL A 20 1.17 -14.56 1.00
N LEU A 21 2.00 -15.40 0.40
CA LEU A 21 3.32 -15.67 0.94
C LEU A 21 4.32 -15.26 -0.12
N GLY A 22 4.41 -13.93 -0.35
CA GLY A 22 5.47 -13.32 -1.12
C GLY A 22 6.77 -13.52 -0.36
N ALA A 23 7.69 -14.24 -0.98
CA ALA A 23 9.00 -14.54 -0.47
C ALA A 23 9.77 -13.25 -0.17
N CYS A 24 9.82 -12.85 1.12
CA CYS A 24 10.89 -12.01 1.62
C CYS A 24 12.11 -12.91 1.72
N ALA A 25 12.99 -12.85 0.73
CA ALA A 25 14.27 -13.54 0.75
C ALA A 25 15.09 -12.99 1.92
N SER A 26 15.08 -13.69 3.04
CA SER A 26 15.96 -13.43 4.16
C SER A 26 17.34 -13.90 3.77
N ALA A 27 18.24 -12.98 3.44
CA ALA A 27 19.66 -13.25 3.32
C ALA A 27 20.22 -13.53 4.72
N VAL A 28 20.22 -14.79 5.13
CA VAL A 28 20.95 -15.24 6.31
C VAL A 28 22.42 -15.28 5.94
N ALA A 29 23.18 -14.29 6.38
CA ALA A 29 24.64 -14.31 6.32
C ALA A 29 25.15 -15.33 7.34
N LEU A 30 25.49 -16.54 6.87
CA LEU A 30 26.24 -17.52 7.65
C LEU A 30 27.68 -17.03 7.77
N ALA A 31 28.04 -16.53 8.93
CA ALA A 31 29.42 -16.25 9.30
C ALA A 31 30.15 -17.59 9.52
N PHE A 32 30.93 -18.03 8.54
CA PHE A 32 31.93 -19.08 8.75
C PHE A 32 33.18 -18.46 9.33
N ALA A 33 33.42 -18.71 10.60
CA ALA A 33 34.73 -18.52 11.21
C ALA A 33 35.64 -19.67 10.77
N SER A 34 36.52 -19.42 9.81
CA SER A 34 37.67 -20.30 9.54
C SER A 34 38.96 -19.53 9.79
N ALA A 35 39.77 -20.08 10.68
CA ALA A 35 41.10 -19.58 11.02
C ALA A 35 42.07 -19.67 9.85
N GLY A 36 42.82 -18.59 9.62
CA GLY A 36 44.15 -18.61 9.06
C GLY A 36 44.28 -18.80 7.55
N PHE A 37 44.30 -17.70 6.82
CA PHE A 37 45.19 -17.38 5.71
C PHE A 37 44.93 -15.93 5.33
N GLY A 38 45.99 -15.12 5.31
CA GLY A 38 45.88 -13.68 5.05
C GLY A 38 45.46 -13.38 3.60
N PHE A 39 44.19 -13.08 3.43
CA PHE A 39 43.69 -12.41 2.24
C PHE A 39 43.45 -10.93 2.61
N PRO A 40 43.75 -9.99 1.68
CA PRO A 40 43.44 -8.61 1.91
C PRO A 40 41.90 -8.51 2.15
N THR A 41 41.55 -8.01 3.30
CA THR A 41 40.15 -7.69 3.63
C THR A 41 39.65 -6.68 2.62
N LEU A 42 39.06 -7.18 1.53
CA LEU A 42 38.09 -6.41 0.80
C LEU A 42 37.00 -6.12 1.80
N PHE A 43 37.04 -4.92 2.34
CA PHE A 43 35.91 -4.35 3.07
C PHE A 43 34.69 -4.47 2.16
N THR A 44 33.93 -5.54 2.33
CA THR A 44 32.53 -5.53 1.96
C THR A 44 31.91 -4.50 2.90
N GLN A 45 32.03 -3.22 2.54
CA GLN A 45 31.13 -2.20 3.04
C GLN A 45 29.75 -2.75 2.73
N ALA A 46 29.12 -3.34 3.75
CA ALA A 46 27.70 -3.40 3.79
C ALA A 46 27.27 -1.94 3.68
N PHE A 47 26.94 -1.53 2.46
CA PHE A 47 26.17 -0.31 2.26
C PHE A 47 24.91 -0.55 3.06
N ALA A 48 24.87 -0.04 4.27
CA ALA A 48 23.64 0.24 4.94
C ALA A 48 22.94 1.23 4.00
N ASP A 49 22.12 0.71 3.09
CA ASP A 49 21.32 1.51 2.20
C ASP A 49 20.52 2.46 3.08
N THR A 50 21.01 3.70 3.19
CA THR A 50 20.24 4.76 3.84
C THR A 50 18.91 4.78 3.11
N PRO A 51 17.78 4.57 3.80
CA PRO A 51 16.49 4.54 3.14
C PRO A 51 16.35 5.78 2.25
N PRO A 52 15.94 5.64 0.99
CA PRO A 52 15.81 6.79 0.11
C PRO A 52 14.92 7.84 0.77
N ALA A 53 15.37 9.10 0.75
CA ALA A 53 14.67 10.22 1.34
C ALA A 53 13.71 10.87 0.32
N GLY A 54 12.82 11.72 0.79
CA GLY A 54 11.94 12.50 -0.07
C GLY A 54 10.92 11.65 -0.82
N LEU A 55 10.65 12.01 -2.08
CA LEU A 55 9.66 11.34 -2.92
C LEU A 55 9.99 9.86 -3.14
N ASP A 56 11.25 9.51 -3.35
CA ASP A 56 11.64 8.12 -3.59
C ASP A 56 11.41 7.24 -2.35
N GLY A 57 11.71 7.77 -1.16
CA GLY A 57 11.41 7.11 0.11
C GLY A 57 9.91 6.94 0.34
N PHE A 58 9.13 7.95 -0.01
CA PHE A 58 7.67 7.89 0.02
C PHE A 58 7.11 6.85 -0.94
N LEU A 59 7.61 6.79 -2.19
CA LEU A 59 7.19 5.78 -3.17
C LEU A 59 7.54 4.36 -2.73
N LEU A 60 8.74 4.16 -2.17
CA LEU A 60 9.14 2.88 -1.60
C LEU A 60 8.18 2.44 -0.49
N LEU A 61 7.88 3.34 0.44
CA LEU A 61 6.93 3.10 1.53
C LEU A 61 5.53 2.81 1.00
N SER A 62 5.05 3.61 0.04
CA SER A 62 3.73 3.44 -0.57
C SER A 62 3.56 2.07 -1.24
N ARG A 63 4.59 1.60 -1.95
CA ARG A 63 4.61 0.24 -2.54
C ARG A 63 4.45 -0.84 -1.47
N LYS A 64 5.18 -0.73 -0.38
CA LYS A 64 5.12 -1.68 0.74
C LYS A 64 3.75 -1.68 1.42
N LEU A 65 3.17 -0.50 1.66
CA LEU A 65 1.89 -0.36 2.36
C LEU A 65 0.68 -0.77 1.51
N THR A 66 0.71 -0.48 0.21
CA THR A 66 -0.44 -0.73 -0.69
C THR A 66 -0.34 -2.06 -1.44
N GLY A 67 0.86 -2.67 -1.49
CA GLY A 67 1.14 -3.84 -2.32
C GLY A 67 1.22 -3.53 -3.83
N ARG A 68 1.19 -2.25 -4.22
CA ARG A 68 1.29 -1.82 -5.62
C ARG A 68 2.73 -1.74 -6.07
N THR A 69 2.99 -2.07 -7.32
CA THR A 69 4.33 -1.98 -7.92
C THR A 69 4.61 -0.63 -8.57
N THR A 70 3.57 0.02 -9.07
CA THR A 70 3.67 1.28 -9.84
C THR A 70 2.65 2.29 -9.37
N PHE A 71 3.00 3.57 -9.50
CA PHE A 71 2.13 4.71 -9.28
C PHE A 71 2.30 5.70 -10.43
N ASP A 72 1.26 6.46 -10.75
CA ASP A 72 1.34 7.60 -11.65
C ASP A 72 2.27 8.65 -11.04
N PRO A 73 3.35 9.07 -11.75
CA PRO A 73 4.35 9.97 -11.17
C PRO A 73 3.79 11.34 -10.78
N ALA A 74 2.88 11.89 -11.59
CA ALA A 74 2.29 13.20 -11.32
C ALA A 74 1.36 13.16 -10.11
N LEU A 75 0.61 12.06 -9.94
CA LEU A 75 -0.22 11.84 -8.77
C LEU A 75 0.65 11.62 -7.52
N ALA A 76 1.73 10.83 -7.63
CA ALA A 76 2.64 10.57 -6.53
C ALA A 76 3.29 11.85 -5.99
N GLN A 77 3.75 12.72 -6.88
CA GLN A 77 4.28 14.03 -6.49
C GLN A 77 3.23 14.87 -5.77
N ARG A 78 2.01 14.95 -6.32
CA ARG A 78 0.91 15.72 -5.71
C ARG A 78 0.55 15.20 -4.32
N VAL A 79 0.47 13.87 -4.15
CA VAL A 79 0.18 13.25 -2.84
C VAL A 79 1.30 13.55 -1.85
N TYR A 80 2.57 13.42 -2.27
CA TYR A 80 3.72 13.70 -1.43
C TYR A 80 3.74 15.18 -0.97
N ASP A 81 3.53 16.10 -1.89
CA ASP A 81 3.52 17.55 -1.58
C ASP A 81 2.37 17.90 -0.62
N ALA A 82 1.20 17.34 -0.83
CA ALA A 82 0.05 17.59 0.04
C ALA A 82 0.27 17.04 1.46
N LEU A 83 0.82 15.84 1.59
CA LEU A 83 1.15 15.23 2.89
C LEU A 83 2.27 16.00 3.61
N SER A 84 3.32 16.39 2.89
CA SER A 84 4.42 17.20 3.43
C SER A 84 3.96 18.58 3.89
N LYS A 85 2.97 19.16 3.19
CA LYS A 85 2.37 20.43 3.58
C LYS A 85 1.47 20.29 4.82
N SER A 86 0.82 19.14 5.01
CA SER A 86 -0.06 18.90 6.15
C SER A 86 0.70 18.49 7.42
N ASP A 87 1.89 17.90 7.29
CA ASP A 87 2.74 17.48 8.41
C ASP A 87 4.20 17.83 8.11
N SER A 88 4.76 18.79 8.86
CA SER A 88 6.17 19.22 8.72
C SER A 88 7.17 18.10 8.96
N ASP A 89 6.84 17.10 9.75
CA ASP A 89 7.70 15.96 10.06
C ASP A 89 7.51 14.78 9.11
N PHE A 90 6.66 14.93 8.09
CA PHE A 90 6.29 13.85 7.18
C PHE A 90 7.49 13.12 6.59
N ALA A 91 8.49 13.83 6.08
CA ALA A 91 9.68 13.21 5.49
C ALA A 91 10.48 12.36 6.52
N GLY A 92 10.59 12.85 7.75
CA GLY A 92 11.20 12.10 8.86
C GLY A 92 10.40 10.85 9.23
N ASN A 93 9.08 10.98 9.29
CA ASN A 93 8.16 9.87 9.56
C ASN A 93 8.23 8.79 8.46
N VAL A 94 8.34 9.18 7.18
CA VAL A 94 8.56 8.26 6.04
C VAL A 94 9.85 7.47 6.19
N SER A 95 10.95 8.15 6.55
CA SER A 95 12.25 7.49 6.78
C SER A 95 12.18 6.50 7.94
N ALA A 96 11.57 6.90 9.07
CA ALA A 96 11.39 6.05 10.24
C ALA A 96 10.51 4.82 9.93
N LEU A 97 9.43 4.98 9.15
CA LEU A 97 8.56 3.89 8.72
C LEU A 97 9.29 2.92 7.78
N ASN A 98 10.10 3.41 6.86
CA ASN A 98 10.91 2.55 5.99
C ASN A 98 11.93 1.72 6.80
N ALA A 99 12.58 2.33 7.79
CA ALA A 99 13.50 1.65 8.70
C ALA A 99 12.76 0.60 9.55
N TRP A 100 11.59 0.96 10.10
CA TRP A 100 10.76 0.04 10.86
C TRP A 100 10.36 -1.19 10.03
N LEU A 101 9.88 -0.99 8.79
CA LEU A 101 9.52 -2.08 7.88
C LEU A 101 10.72 -2.94 7.47
N ALA A 102 11.91 -2.36 7.36
CA ALA A 102 13.13 -3.12 7.09
C ALA A 102 13.48 -4.07 8.24
N ALA A 103 13.23 -3.63 9.49
CA ALA A 103 13.48 -4.44 10.68
C ALA A 103 12.40 -5.52 10.94
N HIS A 104 11.15 -5.27 10.56
CA HIS A 104 10.00 -6.13 10.88
C HIS A 104 9.44 -6.92 9.67
N GLY A 105 10.02 -6.74 8.49
CA GLY A 105 9.57 -7.37 7.25
C GLY A 105 8.34 -6.70 6.63
N CYS A 106 7.94 -7.24 5.47
CA CYS A 106 6.77 -6.74 4.74
C CYS A 106 5.48 -7.27 5.38
N VAL A 107 4.76 -6.40 6.06
CA VAL A 107 3.47 -6.71 6.69
C VAL A 107 2.38 -5.79 6.15
N PRO A 108 1.10 -6.21 6.11
CA PRO A 108 0.00 -5.38 5.66
C PRO A 108 -0.11 -4.07 6.46
N SER A 109 -0.54 -2.99 5.81
CA SER A 109 -0.65 -1.65 6.43
C SER A 109 -1.47 -1.63 7.72
N TYR A 110 -2.51 -2.46 7.81
CA TYR A 110 -3.29 -2.63 9.04
C TYR A 110 -2.44 -3.17 10.19
N THR A 111 -1.62 -4.20 9.94
CA THR A 111 -0.71 -4.79 10.95
C THR A 111 0.33 -3.77 11.39
N VAL A 112 0.91 -3.02 10.44
CA VAL A 112 1.84 -1.91 10.75
C VAL A 112 1.17 -0.89 11.68
N THR A 113 -0.03 -0.44 11.32
CA THR A 113 -0.77 0.53 12.11
C THR A 113 -1.07 0.03 13.52
N GLN A 114 -1.48 -1.24 13.67
CA GLN A 114 -1.75 -1.82 14.98
C GLN A 114 -0.47 -1.95 15.83
N ALA A 115 0.63 -2.40 15.25
CA ALA A 115 1.91 -2.53 15.94
C ALA A 115 2.45 -1.18 16.43
N LEU A 116 2.28 -0.12 15.61
CA LEU A 116 2.77 1.21 15.95
C LEU A 116 1.87 2.00 16.90
N LYS A 117 0.60 1.63 17.06
CA LYS A 117 -0.34 2.40 17.90
C LYS A 117 0.10 2.53 19.36
N ALA A 118 0.70 1.47 19.92
CA ALA A 118 1.13 1.45 21.30
C ALA A 118 2.41 2.27 21.52
N ASP A 119 3.40 2.09 20.64
CA ASP A 119 4.75 2.61 20.84
C ASP A 119 4.98 3.97 20.18
N THR A 120 4.45 4.14 18.96
CA THR A 120 4.67 5.33 18.14
C THR A 120 3.40 5.76 17.43
N PRO A 121 2.38 6.30 18.12
CA PRO A 121 1.08 6.65 17.56
C PRO A 121 1.18 7.67 16.41
N LYS A 122 2.21 8.54 16.41
CA LYS A 122 2.48 9.48 15.32
C LYS A 122 2.77 8.75 14.01
N LEU A 123 3.62 7.72 14.04
CA LEU A 123 3.90 6.91 12.84
C LEU A 123 2.67 6.12 12.37
N ALA A 124 1.86 5.61 13.30
CA ALA A 124 0.58 4.98 12.94
C ALA A 124 -0.37 5.97 12.24
N GLY A 125 -0.40 7.22 12.70
CA GLY A 125 -1.13 8.32 12.04
C GLY A 125 -0.62 8.59 10.63
N THR A 126 0.69 8.60 10.43
CA THR A 126 1.31 8.79 9.10
C THR A 126 0.94 7.66 8.13
N VAL A 127 0.95 6.39 8.58
CA VAL A 127 0.47 5.26 7.75
C VAL A 127 -0.99 5.47 7.34
N THR A 128 -1.85 5.86 8.28
CA THR A 128 -3.26 6.13 8.00
C THR A 128 -3.45 7.27 7.00
N ALA A 129 -2.69 8.35 7.14
CA ALA A 129 -2.73 9.50 6.22
C ALA A 129 -2.30 9.10 4.80
N ILE A 130 -1.23 8.31 4.67
CA ILE A 130 -0.75 7.79 3.37
C ILE A 130 -1.82 6.90 2.72
N MET A 131 -2.40 5.96 3.47
CA MET A 131 -3.45 5.07 2.95
C MET A 131 -4.69 5.83 2.54
N ARG A 132 -5.11 6.84 3.33
CA ARG A 132 -6.23 7.72 3.00
C ARG A 132 -5.97 8.53 1.74
N ALA A 133 -4.77 9.08 1.59
CA ALA A 133 -4.40 9.84 0.40
C ALA A 133 -4.44 8.98 -0.87
N TRP A 134 -3.94 7.75 -0.82
CA TRP A 134 -3.96 6.85 -1.98
C TRP A 134 -5.34 6.29 -2.28
N TYR A 135 -6.06 5.77 -1.28
CA TYR A 135 -7.32 5.06 -1.52
C TYR A 135 -8.51 6.00 -1.67
N LEU A 136 -8.56 7.09 -0.91
CA LEU A 136 -9.67 8.04 -0.95
C LEU A 136 -9.34 9.33 -1.71
N GLY A 137 -8.06 9.58 -2.02
CA GLY A 137 -7.62 10.82 -2.65
C GLY A 137 -7.73 12.04 -1.73
N LEU A 138 -7.73 11.86 -0.41
CA LEU A 138 -7.97 12.91 0.58
C LEU A 138 -6.77 13.10 1.52
N VAL A 139 -6.37 14.35 1.74
CA VAL A 139 -5.33 14.73 2.71
C VAL A 139 -5.89 15.77 3.67
N GLY A 140 -5.54 15.62 4.96
CA GLY A 140 -6.03 16.47 6.05
C GLY A 140 -7.41 16.07 6.56
N ASP A 141 -7.89 16.80 7.57
CA ASP A 141 -9.17 16.55 8.24
C ASP A 141 -10.12 17.73 8.09
N ALA A 142 -11.41 17.49 8.29
CA ALA A 142 -12.40 18.56 8.24
C ALA A 142 -12.06 19.66 9.27
N PRO A 143 -12.25 20.95 8.92
CA PRO A 143 -12.83 21.46 7.68
C PRO A 143 -11.84 21.64 6.51
N SER A 144 -10.54 21.36 6.70
CA SER A 144 -9.47 21.70 5.75
C SER A 144 -9.00 20.50 4.90
N VAL A 145 -9.95 19.67 4.47
CA VAL A 145 -9.63 18.51 3.60
C VAL A 145 -9.22 18.97 2.21
N SER A 146 -8.09 18.43 1.73
CA SER A 146 -7.59 18.63 0.36
C SER A 146 -7.86 17.39 -0.49
N VAL A 147 -8.42 17.57 -1.68
CA VAL A 147 -8.63 16.48 -2.65
C VAL A 147 -7.41 16.43 -3.56
N VAL A 148 -6.66 15.33 -3.52
CA VAL A 148 -5.42 15.12 -4.29
C VAL A 148 -5.59 14.14 -5.45
N ALA A 149 -6.53 13.19 -5.30
CA ALA A 149 -6.92 12.27 -6.35
C ALA A 149 -8.46 12.16 -6.36
N TYR A 150 -9.03 12.06 -7.55
CA TYR A 150 -10.47 11.89 -7.72
C TYR A 150 -10.76 10.55 -8.36
N GLU A 151 -10.81 10.50 -9.67
CA GLU A 151 -11.00 9.28 -10.45
C GLU A 151 -9.82 8.28 -10.37
N ARG A 152 -8.63 8.78 -9.98
CA ARG A 152 -7.40 7.98 -9.83
C ARG A 152 -7.14 7.49 -8.42
N ALA A 153 -8.11 7.65 -7.52
CA ALA A 153 -8.02 7.06 -6.19
C ALA A 153 -8.05 5.53 -6.29
N LEU A 154 -7.16 4.85 -5.56
CA LEU A 154 -6.97 3.40 -5.67
C LEU A 154 -8.22 2.58 -5.32
N MET A 155 -9.19 3.16 -4.62
CA MET A 155 -10.44 2.48 -4.32
C MET A 155 -11.27 2.16 -5.56
N PHE A 156 -11.03 2.84 -6.67
CA PHE A 156 -11.77 2.60 -7.92
C PHE A 156 -11.14 1.54 -8.82
N ASP A 157 -9.87 1.18 -8.58
CA ASP A 157 -9.17 0.20 -9.41
C ASP A 157 -9.90 -1.14 -9.58
N PRO A 158 -10.58 -1.70 -8.54
CA PRO A 158 -11.28 -2.96 -8.69
C PRO A 158 -12.48 -2.92 -9.62
N VAL A 159 -12.95 -1.74 -10.00
CA VAL A 159 -14.18 -1.54 -10.79
C VAL A 159 -13.96 -0.66 -12.03
N ASN A 160 -12.74 -0.22 -12.32
CA ASN A 160 -12.45 0.70 -13.40
C ASN A 160 -12.58 0.07 -14.79
N ASP A 161 -12.64 -1.25 -14.88
CA ASP A 161 -12.86 -2.04 -16.10
C ASP A 161 -14.35 -2.21 -16.44
N VAL A 162 -15.24 -2.00 -15.47
CA VAL A 162 -16.69 -2.17 -15.63
C VAL A 162 -17.49 -0.90 -15.39
N LEU A 163 -16.91 0.08 -14.71
CA LEU A 163 -17.58 1.35 -14.38
C LEU A 163 -16.75 2.56 -14.81
N THR A 164 -17.40 3.54 -15.40
CA THR A 164 -16.81 4.86 -15.63
C THR A 164 -16.83 5.66 -14.33
N ILE A 165 -15.66 6.07 -13.84
CA ILE A 165 -15.51 6.80 -12.59
C ILE A 165 -14.96 8.21 -12.88
N PRO A 166 -15.55 9.27 -12.35
CA PRO A 166 -16.92 9.38 -11.80
C PRO A 166 -17.97 9.40 -12.91
N SER A 167 -18.94 8.51 -12.82
CA SER A 167 -19.95 8.30 -13.85
C SER A 167 -20.89 9.48 -14.09
N TYR A 168 -21.18 10.25 -13.05
CA TYR A 168 -22.16 11.36 -13.12
C TYR A 168 -21.74 12.54 -14.00
N CYS A 169 -20.45 12.63 -14.41
CA CYS A 169 -19.94 13.71 -15.24
C CYS A 169 -19.48 13.26 -16.63
N ARG A 170 -19.39 11.97 -16.90
CA ARG A 170 -18.73 11.42 -18.08
C ARG A 170 -19.64 10.68 -19.04
N ASP A 171 -20.75 10.15 -18.54
CA ASP A 171 -21.66 9.33 -19.31
C ASP A 171 -22.98 10.02 -19.63
N VAL A 172 -23.68 9.42 -20.59
CA VAL A 172 -25.00 9.91 -21.00
C VAL A 172 -26.01 9.85 -19.87
N PRO A 173 -27.07 10.69 -19.88
CA PRO A 173 -28.04 10.79 -18.78
C PRO A 173 -28.68 9.47 -18.36
N PHE A 174 -28.77 8.50 -19.25
CA PHE A 174 -29.38 7.19 -18.98
C PHE A 174 -28.40 6.10 -18.57
N TYR A 175 -27.13 6.42 -18.32
CA TYR A 175 -26.11 5.47 -17.89
C TYR A 175 -26.56 4.62 -16.69
N TRP A 176 -27.15 5.24 -15.67
CA TRP A 176 -27.61 4.57 -14.46
C TRP A 176 -28.82 3.65 -14.62
N THR A 177 -29.51 3.72 -15.74
CA THR A 177 -30.65 2.84 -16.05
C THR A 177 -30.23 1.55 -16.76
N GLN A 178 -28.97 1.45 -17.13
CA GLN A 178 -28.40 0.29 -17.83
C GLN A 178 -27.65 -0.63 -16.88
N LYS A 179 -27.66 -1.93 -17.18
CA LYS A 179 -26.80 -2.87 -16.46
C LYS A 179 -25.33 -2.55 -16.75
N PRO A 180 -24.42 -2.70 -15.73
CA PRO A 180 -22.99 -2.62 -15.99
C PRO A 180 -22.55 -3.60 -17.07
N PRO A 181 -21.55 -3.26 -17.90
CA PRO A 181 -20.98 -4.18 -18.87
C PRO A 181 -20.50 -5.46 -18.18
N GLY A 182 -20.89 -6.63 -18.69
CA GLY A 182 -20.50 -7.91 -18.10
C GLY A 182 -21.34 -8.42 -16.92
N ALA A 183 -22.38 -7.69 -16.49
CA ALA A 183 -23.37 -8.21 -15.55
C ALA A 183 -24.35 -9.14 -16.28
N ALA A 184 -24.20 -10.45 -16.09
CA ALA A 184 -25.12 -11.48 -16.57
C ALA A 184 -26.37 -11.56 -15.69
#